data_c1025745f59df0a6adc900829c9f4d2a
#
_entry.id   c1025745f59df0a6adc900829c9f4d2a
#
_cell.length_a   1.000
_cell.length_b   1.000
_cell.length_c   1.000
_cell.angle_alpha   90.00
_cell.angle_beta   90.00
_cell.angle_gamma   90.00
#
_symmetry.space_group_name_H-M   'P 1'
#
loop_
_entity.id
_entity.type
_entity.pdbx_description
1 polymer ?
#
loop_
_entity_poly.entity_id
_entity_poly.type
_entity_poly.pdbx_seq_one_letter_code
_entity_poly.pdbx_strand_id
1 'polypeptide(L)'
;MSFDLYFAGVQNMSAEQAMLDRGCCRLYSQLRDRQRGQLWLDHAKENPGTKVFVDSGAFSAWSRGKEIDVDEYINYVNTNTNELTLFASVDNIPGELTRTPTLKEKQQSPILSWENYLYMRERVKDKDKLLPVFHIGEDFKYLNNICNVILDGKHIPYIALGGTVGIKDRKVKENWYKQCFRVIKDSKNPNVKVHAFGMTSLNILENFPFTSADSTSWLMTSNNGNIITRFGVVCVSNVSSDKPNHISKLPKHTQHQIAAEVAQYGLTLEECSEDYKKRSVFNVNHLQDWADNYQYKGNDRYQKRLF
;
A
#
# COMPACT_ATOMS: atom_id res chain seq x y z
N MET A 1 -13.69 -12.30 -2.49
CA MET A 1 -12.23 -12.31 -2.79
C MET A 1 -11.53 -11.85 -1.52
N SER A 2 -10.46 -12.53 -1.09
CA SER A 2 -9.64 -12.05 0.03
C SER A 2 -8.85 -10.81 -0.41
N PHE A 3 -8.76 -9.81 0.43
CA PHE A 3 -7.99 -8.60 0.21
C PHE A 3 -6.76 -8.60 1.14
N ASP A 4 -5.58 -8.42 0.59
CA ASP A 4 -4.36 -8.37 1.39
C ASP A 4 -4.00 -6.92 1.73
N LEU A 5 -4.13 -6.53 2.98
CA LEU A 5 -3.66 -5.23 3.48
C LEU A 5 -2.25 -5.38 4.05
N TYR A 6 -1.28 -4.76 3.39
CA TYR A 6 0.10 -4.76 3.85
C TYR A 6 0.38 -3.55 4.75
N PHE A 7 0.72 -3.79 6.00
CA PHE A 7 1.11 -2.73 6.92
C PHE A 7 2.55 -2.28 6.62
N ALA A 8 2.71 -1.04 6.18
CA ALA A 8 4.02 -0.44 5.91
C ALA A 8 4.46 0.47 7.07
N GLY A 9 5.76 0.77 7.14
CA GLY A 9 6.35 1.59 8.20
C GLY A 9 6.59 0.83 9.49
N VAL A 10 7.50 1.33 10.32
CA VAL A 10 7.88 0.69 11.59
C VAL A 10 7.98 1.75 12.65
N GLN A 11 7.45 1.52 13.85
CA GLN A 11 7.68 2.47 14.92
C GLN A 11 7.65 1.94 16.34
N ASN A 12 6.83 0.98 16.68
CA ASN A 12 6.78 0.53 18.07
C ASN A 12 6.50 -0.97 18.16
N MET A 13 7.11 -1.57 19.18
CA MET A 13 7.01 -3.01 19.43
C MET A 13 5.57 -3.46 19.71
N SER A 14 4.74 -2.64 20.35
CA SER A 14 3.36 -3.02 20.67
C SER A 14 2.50 -3.19 19.42
N ALA A 15 2.63 -2.29 18.44
CA ALA A 15 1.91 -2.43 17.17
C ALA A 15 2.48 -3.58 16.34
N GLU A 16 3.79 -3.80 16.36
CA GLU A 16 4.42 -4.93 15.68
C GLU A 16 3.95 -6.27 16.27
N GLN A 17 3.87 -6.37 17.60
CA GLN A 17 3.32 -7.55 18.26
C GLN A 17 1.85 -7.77 17.87
N ALA A 18 1.02 -6.73 17.85
CA ALA A 18 -0.36 -6.85 17.40
C ALA A 18 -0.47 -7.34 15.93
N MET A 19 0.44 -6.91 15.06
CA MET A 19 0.49 -7.43 13.69
C MET A 19 0.88 -8.90 13.63
N LEU A 20 1.85 -9.33 14.43
CA LEU A 20 2.29 -10.73 14.52
C LEU A 20 1.16 -11.62 15.05
N ASP A 21 0.52 -11.20 16.15
CA ASP A 21 -0.58 -11.94 16.79
C ASP A 21 -1.79 -12.12 15.85
N ARG A 22 -1.99 -11.15 14.93
CA ARG A 22 -3.08 -11.17 13.95
C ARG A 22 -2.72 -11.80 12.62
N GLY A 23 -1.47 -12.22 12.41
CA GLY A 23 -0.99 -12.71 11.10
C GLY A 23 -1.12 -11.67 9.98
N CYS A 24 -0.94 -10.39 10.29
CA CYS A 24 -1.07 -9.30 9.33
C CYS A 24 -0.03 -9.43 8.21
N CYS A 25 -0.40 -9.02 6.99
CA CYS A 25 0.56 -8.89 5.90
C CYS A 25 1.45 -7.66 6.10
N ARG A 26 2.70 -7.75 5.65
CA ARG A 26 3.71 -6.74 5.91
C ARG A 26 4.38 -6.24 4.64
N LEU A 27 4.50 -4.91 4.47
CA LEU A 27 5.38 -4.31 3.47
C LEU A 27 6.58 -3.64 4.14
N TYR A 28 7.77 -3.88 3.60
CA TYR A 28 8.97 -3.17 4.00
C TYR A 28 9.85 -2.82 2.80
N SER A 29 10.63 -1.76 2.95
CA SER A 29 11.63 -1.36 1.96
C SER A 29 12.96 -2.09 2.26
N GLN A 30 13.47 -2.84 1.27
CA GLN A 30 14.74 -3.54 1.44
C GLN A 30 15.92 -2.57 1.69
N LEU A 31 15.83 -1.36 1.19
CA LEU A 31 16.89 -0.36 1.38
C LEU A 31 16.92 0.23 2.79
N ARG A 32 15.76 0.35 3.45
CA ARG A 32 15.61 1.02 4.74
C ARG A 32 15.50 0.06 5.91
N ASP A 33 14.78 -1.03 5.71
CA ASP A 33 14.26 -1.86 6.79
C ASP A 33 14.71 -3.32 6.65
N ARG A 34 15.82 -3.59 5.95
CA ARG A 34 16.31 -4.94 5.58
C ARG A 34 16.41 -5.91 6.76
N GLN A 35 17.01 -5.47 7.89
CA GLN A 35 17.15 -6.33 9.08
C GLN A 35 15.80 -6.72 9.68
N ARG A 36 14.88 -5.76 9.76
CA ARG A 36 13.54 -6.00 10.28
C ARG A 36 12.67 -6.77 9.28
N GLY A 37 12.88 -6.52 7.99
CA GLY A 37 12.26 -7.30 6.92
C GLY A 37 12.58 -8.79 7.03
N GLN A 38 13.81 -9.16 7.41
CA GLN A 38 14.19 -10.55 7.59
C GLN A 38 13.37 -11.24 8.69
N LEU A 39 13.10 -10.56 9.81
CA LEU A 39 12.25 -11.11 10.87
C LEU A 39 10.84 -11.45 10.35
N TRP A 40 10.29 -10.59 9.48
CA TRP A 40 8.98 -10.83 8.88
C TRP A 40 8.98 -11.95 7.84
N LEU A 41 10.05 -12.07 7.06
CA LEU A 41 10.23 -13.19 6.14
C LEU A 41 10.32 -14.52 6.88
N ASP A 42 11.03 -14.55 8.01
CA ASP A 42 11.15 -15.75 8.84
C ASP A 42 9.83 -16.07 9.55
N HIS A 43 9.14 -15.06 10.08
CA HIS A 43 7.80 -15.22 10.66
C HIS A 43 6.78 -15.77 9.65
N ALA A 44 6.80 -15.28 8.42
CA ALA A 44 5.90 -15.75 7.37
C ALA A 44 6.07 -17.23 7.01
N LYS A 45 7.29 -17.77 7.11
CA LYS A 45 7.55 -19.20 6.87
C LYS A 45 6.85 -20.10 7.90
N GLU A 46 6.72 -19.62 9.14
CA GLU A 46 6.08 -20.34 10.25
C GLU A 46 4.57 -20.05 10.33
N ASN A 47 4.10 -18.97 9.72
CA ASN A 47 2.73 -18.47 9.78
C ASN A 47 2.15 -18.26 8.38
N PRO A 48 1.56 -19.29 7.75
CA PRO A 48 1.13 -19.26 6.33
C PRO A 48 0.06 -18.20 5.98
N GLY A 49 -0.58 -17.57 6.98
CA GLY A 49 -1.50 -16.45 6.77
C GLY A 49 -0.78 -15.11 6.49
N THR A 50 0.45 -14.98 6.94
CA THR A 50 1.25 -13.75 6.82
C THR A 50 1.95 -13.70 5.46
N LYS A 51 1.68 -12.67 4.69
CA LYS A 51 2.37 -12.40 3.41
C LYS A 51 3.30 -11.21 3.56
N VAL A 52 4.39 -11.22 2.80
CA VAL A 52 5.38 -10.14 2.83
C VAL A 52 5.51 -9.51 1.45
N PHE A 53 5.44 -8.20 1.38
CA PHE A 53 5.73 -7.44 0.17
C PHE A 53 7.02 -6.64 0.37
N VAL A 54 7.98 -6.85 -0.50
CA VAL A 54 9.27 -6.15 -0.48
C VAL A 54 9.25 -5.03 -1.50
N ASP A 55 9.31 -3.80 -1.03
CA ASP A 55 9.52 -2.63 -1.85
C ASP A 55 11.01 -2.46 -2.16
N SER A 56 11.35 -2.12 -3.41
CA SER A 56 12.73 -1.92 -3.87
C SER A 56 13.46 -0.80 -3.12
N GLY A 57 12.70 0.18 -2.61
CA GLY A 57 13.25 1.37 -1.96
C GLY A 57 13.60 2.50 -2.94
N ALA A 58 13.13 2.44 -4.20
CA ALA A 58 13.40 3.43 -5.23
C ALA A 58 13.11 4.86 -4.77
N PHE A 59 11.95 5.09 -4.14
CA PHE A 59 11.61 6.41 -3.58
C PHE A 59 12.61 6.87 -2.50
N SER A 60 13.04 5.96 -1.64
CA SER A 60 14.00 6.26 -0.57
C SER A 60 15.40 6.53 -1.10
N ALA A 61 15.81 5.85 -2.16
CA ALA A 61 17.08 6.09 -2.85
C ALA A 61 17.05 7.46 -3.55
N TRP A 62 16.03 7.68 -4.39
CA TRP A 62 15.82 8.94 -5.10
C TRP A 62 15.78 10.15 -4.16
N SER A 63 15.05 10.07 -3.04
CA SER A 63 14.94 11.16 -2.08
C SER A 63 16.26 11.50 -1.35
N ARG A 64 17.25 10.63 -1.44
CA ARG A 64 18.60 10.80 -0.88
C ARG A 64 19.67 11.01 -1.94
N GLY A 65 19.28 11.15 -3.21
CA GLY A 65 20.21 11.27 -4.34
C GLY A 65 21.09 10.02 -4.51
N LYS A 66 20.56 8.83 -4.20
CA LYS A 66 21.25 7.54 -4.34
C LYS A 66 20.57 6.72 -5.42
N GLU A 67 21.32 5.82 -6.00
CA GLU A 67 20.84 4.80 -6.92
C GLU A 67 20.70 3.46 -6.20
N ILE A 68 19.83 2.60 -6.73
CA ILE A 68 19.71 1.20 -6.29
C ILE A 68 20.60 0.35 -7.17
N ASP A 69 21.44 -0.46 -6.56
CA ASP A 69 22.12 -1.55 -7.24
C ASP A 69 21.09 -2.63 -7.57
N VAL A 70 20.71 -2.71 -8.86
CA VAL A 70 19.67 -3.62 -9.34
C VAL A 70 20.12 -5.08 -9.20
N ASP A 71 21.39 -5.38 -9.40
CA ASP A 71 21.91 -6.75 -9.28
C ASP A 71 21.98 -7.20 -7.82
N GLU A 72 22.35 -6.30 -6.89
CA GLU A 72 22.23 -6.60 -5.45
C GLU A 72 20.77 -6.88 -5.07
N TYR A 73 19.82 -6.09 -5.60
CA TYR A 73 18.40 -6.30 -5.32
C TYR A 73 17.88 -7.61 -5.94
N ILE A 74 18.30 -7.99 -7.14
CA ILE A 74 17.99 -9.28 -7.76
C ILE A 74 18.48 -10.44 -6.87
N ASN A 75 19.71 -10.35 -6.37
CA ASN A 75 20.26 -11.36 -5.45
C ASN A 75 19.42 -11.46 -4.16
N TYR A 76 18.99 -10.31 -3.63
CA TYR A 76 18.12 -10.26 -2.46
C TYR A 76 16.75 -10.91 -2.75
N VAL A 77 16.11 -10.59 -3.88
CA VAL A 77 14.87 -11.22 -4.34
C VAL A 77 15.03 -12.75 -4.41
N ASN A 78 16.06 -13.22 -5.10
CA ASN A 78 16.33 -14.65 -5.31
C ASN A 78 16.59 -15.42 -4.01
N THR A 79 17.15 -14.77 -3.00
CA THR A 79 17.40 -15.37 -1.67
C THR A 79 16.12 -15.47 -0.85
N ASN A 80 15.18 -14.54 -1.03
CA ASN A 80 14.00 -14.40 -0.19
C ASN A 80 12.69 -14.77 -0.89
N THR A 81 12.73 -15.23 -2.14
CA THR A 81 11.55 -15.69 -2.87
C THR A 81 10.98 -16.95 -2.23
N ASN A 82 9.68 -16.90 -1.90
CA ASN A 82 8.87 -18.03 -1.48
C ASN A 82 7.39 -17.77 -1.86
N GLU A 83 6.50 -18.69 -1.53
CA GLU A 83 5.07 -18.58 -1.89
C GLU A 83 4.37 -17.36 -1.28
N LEU A 84 4.88 -16.84 -0.16
CA LEU A 84 4.27 -15.77 0.63
C LEU A 84 4.87 -14.38 0.34
N THR A 85 5.88 -14.28 -0.53
CA THR A 85 6.55 -13.01 -0.83
C THR A 85 6.17 -12.44 -2.19
N LEU A 86 6.06 -11.11 -2.26
CA LEU A 86 5.97 -10.31 -3.48
C LEU A 86 7.08 -9.28 -3.50
N PHE A 87 7.51 -8.85 -4.69
CA PHE A 87 8.59 -7.88 -4.86
C PHE A 87 8.18 -6.81 -5.87
N ALA A 88 8.37 -5.54 -5.55
CA ALA A 88 8.30 -4.47 -6.54
C ALA A 88 9.56 -4.46 -7.41
N SER A 89 9.42 -4.22 -8.70
CA SER A 89 10.58 -3.90 -9.54
C SER A 89 11.20 -2.55 -9.14
N VAL A 90 12.44 -2.32 -9.57
CA VAL A 90 13.09 -1.03 -9.33
C VAL A 90 12.54 0.02 -10.29
N ASP A 91 11.83 1.00 -9.73
CA ASP A 91 11.29 2.11 -10.49
C ASP A 91 12.36 3.17 -10.77
N ASN A 92 12.25 3.81 -11.92
CA ASN A 92 12.95 5.06 -12.20
C ASN A 92 12.01 6.24 -11.85
N ILE A 93 12.39 7.05 -10.87
CA ILE A 93 11.62 8.22 -10.44
C ILE A 93 12.18 9.46 -11.14
N PRO A 94 11.34 10.24 -11.86
CA PRO A 94 11.86 11.36 -12.67
C PRO A 94 12.31 12.53 -11.79
N GLY A 95 13.40 13.16 -12.21
CA GLY A 95 13.94 14.38 -11.58
C GLY A 95 14.66 14.14 -10.28
N GLU A 96 14.76 15.19 -9.50
CA GLU A 96 15.43 15.23 -8.19
C GLU A 96 14.48 15.82 -7.14
N LEU A 97 14.70 15.52 -5.87
CA LEU A 97 13.83 16.00 -4.77
C LEU A 97 13.71 17.54 -4.73
N THR A 98 14.78 18.24 -5.16
CA THR A 98 14.90 19.70 -5.05
C THR A 98 14.33 20.46 -6.26
N ARG A 99 13.92 19.77 -7.31
CA ARG A 99 13.40 20.41 -8.53
C ARG A 99 12.26 19.60 -9.19
N THR A 100 11.39 20.32 -9.86
CA THR A 100 10.36 19.70 -10.70
C THR A 100 11.00 18.94 -11.87
N PRO A 101 10.63 17.70 -12.14
CA PRO A 101 11.16 16.94 -13.27
C PRO A 101 10.80 17.60 -14.61
N THR A 102 11.73 17.58 -15.52
CA THR A 102 11.54 18.04 -16.91
C THR A 102 10.59 17.11 -17.66
N LEU A 103 10.04 17.60 -18.79
CA LEU A 103 9.20 16.77 -19.65
C LEU A 103 9.93 15.52 -20.14
N LYS A 104 11.21 15.67 -20.51
CA LYS A 104 12.05 14.56 -20.99
C LYS A 104 12.21 13.49 -19.90
N GLU A 105 12.49 13.87 -18.65
CA GLU A 105 12.61 12.93 -17.52
C GLU A 105 11.30 12.20 -17.26
N LYS A 106 10.18 12.91 -17.30
CA LYS A 106 8.84 12.29 -17.16
C LYS A 106 8.51 11.29 -18.27
N GLN A 107 8.98 11.55 -19.49
CA GLN A 107 8.77 10.65 -20.63
C GLN A 107 9.71 9.44 -20.59
N GLN A 108 10.93 9.60 -20.08
CA GLN A 108 11.93 8.53 -19.98
C GLN A 108 11.68 7.60 -18.79
N SER A 109 11.16 8.12 -17.68
CA SER A 109 10.97 7.37 -16.44
C SER A 109 10.21 6.06 -16.62
N PRO A 110 9.01 6.01 -17.26
CA PRO A 110 8.31 4.74 -17.45
C PRO A 110 9.04 3.77 -18.40
N ILE A 111 9.86 4.27 -19.32
CA ILE A 111 10.66 3.42 -20.20
C ILE A 111 11.75 2.73 -19.38
N LEU A 112 12.51 3.50 -18.59
CA LEU A 112 13.57 2.97 -17.74
C LEU A 112 13.03 2.02 -16.66
N SER A 113 11.87 2.33 -16.06
CA SER A 113 11.20 1.42 -15.12
C SER A 113 10.83 0.10 -15.78
N TRP A 114 10.35 0.14 -17.03
CA TRP A 114 10.03 -1.05 -17.80
C TRP A 114 11.28 -1.87 -18.18
N GLU A 115 12.36 -1.20 -18.58
CA GLU A 115 13.65 -1.85 -18.86
C GLU A 115 14.21 -2.53 -17.61
N ASN A 116 14.18 -1.87 -16.45
CA ASN A 116 14.53 -2.47 -15.17
C ASN A 116 13.70 -3.71 -14.86
N TYR A 117 12.36 -3.62 -15.05
CA TYR A 117 11.48 -4.77 -14.82
C TYR A 117 11.86 -5.96 -15.71
N LEU A 118 12.10 -5.75 -17.01
CA LEU A 118 12.49 -6.82 -17.93
C LEU A 118 13.85 -7.41 -17.53
N TYR A 119 14.84 -6.55 -17.24
CA TYR A 119 16.16 -6.96 -16.79
C TYR A 119 16.12 -7.83 -15.52
N MET A 120 15.32 -7.40 -14.53
CA MET A 120 15.11 -8.15 -13.29
C MET A 120 14.37 -9.46 -13.56
N ARG A 121 13.29 -9.42 -14.37
CA ARG A 121 12.47 -10.59 -14.68
C ARG A 121 13.27 -11.73 -15.30
N GLU A 122 14.25 -11.42 -16.14
CA GLU A 122 15.13 -12.46 -16.74
C GLU A 122 16.02 -13.15 -15.71
N ARG A 123 16.28 -12.52 -14.57
CA ARG A 123 17.28 -12.94 -13.56
C ARG A 123 16.69 -13.42 -12.25
N VAL A 124 15.42 -13.11 -11.96
CA VAL A 124 14.75 -13.61 -10.77
C VAL A 124 14.24 -15.03 -10.96
N LYS A 125 14.28 -15.85 -9.89
CA LYS A 125 13.85 -17.25 -9.91
C LYS A 125 12.36 -17.41 -10.14
N ASP A 126 11.53 -16.60 -9.46
CA ASP A 126 10.07 -16.60 -9.60
C ASP A 126 9.60 -15.25 -10.18
N LYS A 127 9.41 -15.28 -11.48
CA LYS A 127 9.03 -14.11 -12.27
C LYS A 127 7.63 -13.58 -11.94
N ASP A 128 6.76 -14.42 -11.41
CA ASP A 128 5.37 -14.08 -11.10
C ASP A 128 5.24 -13.31 -9.78
N LYS A 129 6.30 -13.34 -8.97
CA LYS A 129 6.40 -12.60 -7.71
C LYS A 129 6.96 -11.19 -7.89
N LEU A 130 7.51 -10.87 -9.06
CA LEU A 130 8.02 -9.55 -9.38
C LEU A 130 6.93 -8.72 -10.06
N LEU A 131 6.55 -7.59 -9.47
CA LEU A 131 5.50 -6.71 -9.95
C LEU A 131 6.09 -5.49 -10.66
N PRO A 132 5.69 -5.21 -11.92
CA PRO A 132 5.94 -3.91 -12.53
C PRO A 132 5.00 -2.87 -11.91
N VAL A 133 5.44 -1.62 -11.86
CA VAL A 133 4.68 -0.52 -11.27
C VAL A 133 4.32 0.50 -12.35
N PHE A 134 3.07 0.95 -12.37
CA PHE A 134 2.59 2.05 -13.19
C PHE A 134 2.20 3.22 -12.30
N HIS A 135 2.68 4.43 -12.62
CA HIS A 135 2.50 5.59 -11.76
C HIS A 135 1.53 6.63 -12.33
N ILE A 136 0.88 7.35 -11.42
CA ILE A 136 0.08 8.51 -11.81
C ILE A 136 0.97 9.55 -12.52
N GLY A 137 0.45 10.06 -13.64
CA GLY A 137 1.18 11.02 -14.49
C GLY A 137 1.91 10.39 -15.66
N GLU A 138 2.03 9.06 -15.72
CA GLU A 138 2.53 8.34 -16.90
C GLU A 138 1.43 8.20 -17.97
N ASP A 139 1.84 8.07 -19.23
CA ASP A 139 0.93 7.81 -20.34
C ASP A 139 0.31 6.41 -20.22
N PHE A 140 -0.99 6.30 -20.33
CA PHE A 140 -1.74 5.04 -20.20
C PHE A 140 -1.34 3.98 -21.24
N LYS A 141 -0.62 4.35 -22.32
CA LYS A 141 -0.04 3.36 -23.23
C LYS A 141 0.91 2.40 -22.54
N TYR A 142 1.63 2.85 -21.46
CA TYR A 142 2.51 1.98 -20.69
C TYR A 142 1.72 0.96 -19.87
N LEU A 143 0.64 1.36 -19.20
CA LEU A 143 -0.26 0.43 -18.52
C LEU A 143 -0.89 -0.56 -19.51
N ASN A 144 -1.33 -0.06 -20.67
CA ASN A 144 -1.87 -0.91 -21.73
C ASN A 144 -0.83 -1.93 -22.21
N ASN A 145 0.45 -1.54 -22.38
CA ASN A 145 1.52 -2.46 -22.73
C ASN A 145 1.73 -3.51 -21.64
N ILE A 146 1.82 -3.13 -20.37
CA ILE A 146 1.98 -4.04 -19.23
C ILE A 146 0.85 -5.11 -19.20
N CYS A 147 -0.39 -4.70 -19.46
CA CYS A 147 -1.53 -5.60 -19.41
C CYS A 147 -1.66 -6.51 -20.66
N ASN A 148 -1.08 -6.12 -21.81
CA ASN A 148 -1.23 -6.88 -23.06
C ASN A 148 -0.01 -7.71 -23.44
N VAL A 149 1.17 -7.41 -22.85
CA VAL A 149 2.40 -8.13 -23.19
C VAL A 149 2.30 -9.61 -22.79
N ILE A 150 2.91 -10.45 -23.61
CA ILE A 150 3.11 -11.88 -23.32
C ILE A 150 4.61 -12.07 -23.09
N LEU A 151 4.97 -12.52 -21.89
CA LEU A 151 6.33 -12.84 -21.49
C LEU A 151 6.36 -14.30 -21.04
N ASP A 152 7.29 -15.08 -21.58
CA ASP A 152 7.39 -16.53 -21.28
C ASP A 152 6.05 -17.28 -21.53
N GLY A 153 5.30 -16.89 -22.56
CA GLY A 153 4.04 -17.53 -22.97
C GLY A 153 2.80 -17.15 -22.14
N LYS A 154 2.90 -16.21 -21.22
CA LYS A 154 1.78 -15.76 -20.36
C LYS A 154 1.76 -14.26 -20.15
N HIS A 155 0.59 -13.73 -19.78
CA HIS A 155 0.46 -12.35 -19.31
C HIS A 155 1.04 -12.19 -17.89
N ILE A 156 1.41 -10.95 -17.53
CA ILE A 156 1.85 -10.62 -16.19
C ILE A 156 0.70 -10.83 -15.21
N PRO A 157 0.87 -11.66 -14.16
CA PRO A 157 -0.25 -12.03 -13.28
C PRO A 157 -0.60 -10.99 -12.24
N TYR A 158 0.33 -10.09 -11.93
CA TYR A 158 0.18 -9.09 -10.88
C TYR A 158 0.95 -7.82 -11.22
N ILE A 159 0.30 -6.67 -11.07
CA ILE A 159 0.86 -5.33 -11.31
C ILE A 159 0.64 -4.44 -10.11
N ALA A 160 1.35 -3.34 -10.02
CA ALA A 160 1.14 -2.34 -8.99
C ALA A 160 0.83 -0.96 -9.60
N LEU A 161 -0.03 -0.20 -8.91
CA LEU A 161 -0.38 1.18 -9.23
C LEU A 161 0.17 2.09 -8.13
N GLY A 162 1.02 3.06 -8.48
CA GLY A 162 1.76 3.88 -7.54
C GLY A 162 1.70 5.39 -7.80
N GLY A 163 2.50 6.16 -7.03
CA GLY A 163 2.67 7.60 -7.21
C GLY A 163 1.56 8.48 -6.63
N THR A 164 0.58 7.91 -5.92
CA THR A 164 -0.55 8.69 -5.36
C THR A 164 -0.26 9.29 -3.98
N VAL A 165 0.87 8.97 -3.37
CA VAL A 165 1.31 9.54 -2.08
C VAL A 165 1.53 11.04 -2.25
N GLY A 166 0.99 11.85 -1.31
CA GLY A 166 1.09 13.32 -1.38
C GLY A 166 -0.01 14.01 -2.19
N ILE A 167 -0.75 13.30 -3.03
CA ILE A 167 -1.92 13.88 -3.72
C ILE A 167 -3.07 13.99 -2.71
N LYS A 168 -3.44 15.24 -2.37
CA LYS A 168 -4.49 15.52 -1.38
C LYS A 168 -5.89 15.40 -1.99
N ASP A 169 -6.05 15.76 -3.27
CA ASP A 169 -7.36 15.73 -3.93
C ASP A 169 -7.79 14.29 -4.22
N ARG A 170 -8.83 13.87 -3.51
CA ARG A 170 -9.44 12.55 -3.66
C ARG A 170 -9.98 12.31 -5.08
N LYS A 171 -10.59 13.35 -5.71
CA LYS A 171 -11.18 13.22 -7.06
C LYS A 171 -10.10 12.94 -8.11
N VAL A 172 -8.91 13.52 -7.94
CA VAL A 172 -7.76 13.24 -8.84
C VAL A 172 -7.39 11.77 -8.76
N LYS A 173 -7.27 11.20 -7.56
CA LYS A 173 -6.96 9.78 -7.36
C LYS A 173 -8.06 8.88 -7.95
N GLU A 174 -9.32 9.16 -7.62
CA GLU A 174 -10.47 8.36 -8.10
C GLU A 174 -10.56 8.38 -9.63
N ASN A 175 -10.36 9.54 -10.26
CA ASN A 175 -10.37 9.66 -11.71
C ASN A 175 -9.23 8.89 -12.37
N TRP A 176 -8.04 8.92 -11.77
CA TRP A 176 -6.92 8.16 -12.27
C TRP A 176 -7.14 6.65 -12.15
N TYR A 177 -7.56 6.15 -10.98
CA TYR A 177 -7.87 4.73 -10.80
C TYR A 177 -8.99 4.26 -11.74
N LYS A 178 -10.00 5.10 -11.96
CA LYS A 178 -11.06 4.80 -12.92
C LYS A 178 -10.50 4.57 -14.33
N GLN A 179 -9.54 5.42 -14.76
CA GLN A 179 -8.89 5.25 -16.06
C GLN A 179 -8.00 4.01 -16.07
N CYS A 180 -7.21 3.74 -15.00
CA CYS A 180 -6.42 2.52 -14.88
C CYS A 180 -7.28 1.26 -15.05
N PHE A 181 -8.36 1.15 -14.28
CA PHE A 181 -9.23 -0.03 -14.34
C PHE A 181 -10.01 -0.13 -15.65
N ARG A 182 -10.25 0.97 -16.34
CA ARG A 182 -10.77 0.93 -17.71
C ARG A 182 -9.75 0.31 -18.67
N VAL A 183 -8.51 0.78 -18.66
CA VAL A 183 -7.44 0.21 -19.50
C VAL A 183 -7.24 -1.28 -19.20
N ILE A 184 -7.24 -1.68 -17.93
CA ILE A 184 -7.12 -3.09 -17.53
C ILE A 184 -8.30 -3.90 -18.07
N LYS A 185 -9.53 -3.44 -17.89
CA LYS A 185 -10.74 -4.11 -18.37
C LYS A 185 -10.74 -4.33 -19.89
N ASP A 186 -10.27 -3.33 -20.64
CA ASP A 186 -10.25 -3.33 -22.10
C ASP A 186 -9.03 -4.07 -22.68
N SER A 187 -8.12 -4.55 -21.83
CA SER A 187 -6.90 -5.29 -22.21
C SER A 187 -7.17 -6.79 -22.45
N LYS A 188 -6.14 -7.50 -22.93
CA LYS A 188 -6.14 -8.96 -23.04
C LYS A 188 -5.99 -9.69 -21.70
N ASN A 189 -5.72 -8.94 -20.60
CA ASN A 189 -5.54 -9.47 -19.24
C ASN A 189 -6.46 -8.75 -18.24
N PRO A 190 -7.79 -8.77 -18.41
CA PRO A 190 -8.74 -8.01 -17.60
C PRO A 190 -8.81 -8.49 -16.13
N ASN A 191 -8.29 -9.66 -15.83
CA ASN A 191 -8.28 -10.26 -14.50
C ASN A 191 -6.91 -10.16 -13.80
N VAL A 192 -6.00 -9.32 -14.30
CA VAL A 192 -4.72 -9.10 -13.65
C VAL A 192 -4.92 -8.62 -12.21
N LYS A 193 -4.15 -9.20 -11.28
CA LYS A 193 -4.16 -8.74 -9.90
C LYS A 193 -3.54 -7.34 -9.82
N VAL A 194 -4.09 -6.49 -8.95
CA VAL A 194 -3.66 -5.09 -8.82
C VAL A 194 -3.37 -4.75 -7.37
N HIS A 195 -2.14 -4.30 -7.10
CA HIS A 195 -1.74 -3.73 -5.83
C HIS A 195 -1.81 -2.19 -5.88
N ALA A 196 -2.34 -1.56 -4.84
CA ALA A 196 -2.38 -0.10 -4.71
C ALA A 196 -1.29 0.37 -3.74
N PHE A 197 -0.19 0.95 -4.25
CA PHE A 197 0.87 1.49 -3.40
C PHE A 197 0.43 2.74 -2.63
N GLY A 198 0.73 2.75 -1.32
CA GLY A 198 0.49 3.88 -0.43
C GLY A 198 -0.98 4.30 -0.33
N MET A 199 -1.91 3.38 -0.59
CA MET A 199 -3.34 3.66 -0.60
C MET A 199 -3.98 3.31 0.74
N THR A 200 -4.52 4.32 1.40
CA THR A 200 -5.08 4.22 2.75
C THR A 200 -6.55 4.61 2.82
N SER A 201 -7.11 5.10 1.72
CA SER A 201 -8.52 5.46 1.67
C SER A 201 -9.37 4.21 1.49
N LEU A 202 -9.96 3.71 2.57
CA LEU A 202 -10.83 2.54 2.56
C LEU A 202 -11.94 2.68 1.51
N ASN A 203 -12.48 3.89 1.38
CA ASN A 203 -13.52 4.19 0.38
C ASN A 203 -13.02 3.99 -1.07
N ILE A 204 -11.78 4.38 -1.39
CA ILE A 204 -11.20 4.11 -2.72
C ILE A 204 -10.99 2.61 -2.89
N LEU A 205 -10.43 1.93 -1.89
CA LEU A 205 -10.21 0.50 -1.94
C LEU A 205 -11.51 -0.30 -2.14
N GLU A 206 -12.60 0.12 -1.51
CA GLU A 206 -13.93 -0.52 -1.67
C GLU A 206 -14.58 -0.25 -3.04
N ASN A 207 -14.21 0.84 -3.72
CA ASN A 207 -14.82 1.25 -5.00
C ASN A 207 -14.09 0.72 -6.24
N PHE A 208 -12.87 0.19 -6.10
CA PHE A 208 -12.07 -0.33 -7.20
C PHE A 208 -11.60 -1.76 -6.89
N PRO A 209 -11.50 -2.65 -7.90
CA PRO A 209 -11.22 -4.08 -7.69
C PRO A 209 -9.72 -4.33 -7.44
N PHE A 210 -9.17 -3.73 -6.39
CA PHE A 210 -7.82 -4.04 -5.96
C PHE A 210 -7.74 -5.43 -5.32
N THR A 211 -6.62 -6.11 -5.51
CA THR A 211 -6.30 -7.37 -4.84
C THR A 211 -5.62 -7.11 -3.51
N SER A 212 -4.80 -6.07 -3.46
CA SER A 212 -4.10 -5.66 -2.24
C SER A 212 -3.76 -4.18 -2.23
N ALA A 213 -3.40 -3.67 -1.07
CA ALA A 213 -2.83 -2.34 -0.88
C ALA A 213 -1.84 -2.32 0.28
N ASP A 214 -1.01 -1.30 0.33
CA ASP A 214 -0.19 -1.01 1.51
C ASP A 214 -0.52 0.34 2.12
N SER A 215 -0.18 0.47 3.39
CA SER A 215 -0.43 1.70 4.13
C SER A 215 0.54 1.94 5.28
N THR A 216 0.97 3.19 5.41
CA THR A 216 1.59 3.74 6.62
C THR A 216 0.62 4.57 7.45
N SER A 217 -0.64 4.70 7.02
CA SER A 217 -1.59 5.61 7.67
C SER A 217 -1.95 5.23 9.09
N TRP A 218 -1.96 3.93 9.41
CA TRP A 218 -2.16 3.44 10.77
C TRP A 218 -1.19 4.10 11.76
N LEU A 219 0.06 4.28 11.31
CA LEU A 219 1.15 4.86 12.07
C LEU A 219 1.07 6.38 12.11
N MET A 220 0.95 7.01 10.93
CA MET A 220 0.87 8.48 10.81
C MET A 220 -0.34 9.04 11.55
N THR A 221 -1.47 8.33 11.48
CA THR A 221 -2.70 8.70 12.19
C THR A 221 -2.49 8.62 13.70
N SER A 222 -1.87 7.56 14.22
CA SER A 222 -1.58 7.39 15.65
C SER A 222 -0.67 8.48 16.18
N ASN A 223 0.40 8.80 15.45
CA ASN A 223 1.38 9.83 15.85
C ASN A 223 0.75 11.21 15.92
N ASN A 224 -0.22 11.49 15.05
CA ASN A 224 -0.94 12.75 15.03
C ASN A 224 -2.11 12.83 16.04
N GLY A 225 -2.19 11.88 16.99
CA GLY A 225 -3.21 11.86 18.05
C GLY A 225 -4.55 11.31 17.62
N ASN A 226 -4.62 10.59 16.49
CA ASN A 226 -5.88 10.12 15.91
C ASN A 226 -5.98 8.60 15.92
N ILE A 227 -7.23 8.10 15.85
CA ILE A 227 -7.58 6.72 15.55
C ILE A 227 -8.42 6.65 14.27
N ILE A 228 -8.35 5.50 13.60
CA ILE A 228 -9.13 5.20 12.38
C ILE A 228 -10.35 4.42 12.82
N THR A 229 -11.53 4.97 12.64
CA THR A 229 -12.81 4.35 13.06
C THR A 229 -13.74 4.17 11.85
N ARG A 230 -14.83 3.45 12.00
CA ARG A 230 -15.90 3.38 10.98
C ARG A 230 -16.50 4.74 10.65
N PHE A 231 -16.35 5.75 11.52
CA PHE A 231 -16.79 7.13 11.30
C PHE A 231 -15.72 8.00 10.62
N GLY A 232 -14.58 7.41 10.27
CA GLY A 232 -13.42 8.10 9.73
C GLY A 232 -12.32 8.33 10.77
N VAL A 233 -11.43 9.27 10.49
CA VAL A 233 -10.30 9.59 11.37
C VAL A 233 -10.75 10.54 12.46
N VAL A 234 -10.63 10.11 13.71
CA VAL A 234 -11.05 10.85 14.91
C VAL A 234 -9.83 11.16 15.78
N CYS A 235 -9.68 12.42 16.17
CA CYS A 235 -8.67 12.82 17.16
C CYS A 235 -9.14 12.44 18.55
N VAL A 236 -8.29 11.70 19.29
CA VAL A 236 -8.58 11.29 20.66
C VAL A 236 -7.56 11.84 21.65
N SER A 237 -6.42 12.38 21.19
CA SER A 237 -5.35 12.86 22.04
C SER A 237 -5.74 14.14 22.78
N ASN A 238 -5.63 14.14 24.11
CA ASN A 238 -5.92 15.28 24.97
C ASN A 238 -5.09 16.51 24.61
N VAL A 239 -3.85 16.33 24.13
CA VAL A 239 -2.97 17.43 23.69
C VAL A 239 -3.51 18.16 22.44
N SER A 240 -4.43 17.54 21.72
CA SER A 240 -5.01 18.06 20.47
C SER A 240 -6.53 18.26 20.57
N SER A 241 -7.05 18.57 21.73
CA SER A 241 -8.49 18.73 22.01
C SER A 241 -9.13 19.92 21.26
N ASP A 242 -8.33 20.84 20.76
CA ASP A 242 -8.73 21.98 19.92
C ASP A 242 -9.09 21.58 18.49
N LYS A 243 -8.58 20.44 18.00
CA LYS A 243 -8.83 20.00 16.61
C LYS A 243 -10.33 19.85 16.32
N PRO A 244 -10.78 20.20 15.07
CA PRO A 244 -12.18 20.11 14.69
C PRO A 244 -12.76 18.69 14.77
N ASN A 245 -11.94 17.68 14.51
CA ASN A 245 -12.31 16.27 14.54
C ASN A 245 -12.04 15.59 15.89
N HIS A 246 -11.84 16.37 16.98
CA HIS A 246 -11.61 15.79 18.30
C HIS A 246 -12.88 15.13 18.82
N ILE A 247 -12.73 13.97 19.47
CA ILE A 247 -13.86 13.12 19.94
C ILE A 247 -14.84 13.89 20.83
N SER A 248 -14.37 14.83 21.65
CA SER A 248 -15.22 15.65 22.51
C SER A 248 -16.22 16.54 21.75
N LYS A 249 -15.98 16.79 20.46
CA LYS A 249 -16.84 17.61 19.58
C LYS A 249 -17.88 16.80 18.84
N LEU A 250 -17.79 15.48 18.92
CA LEU A 250 -18.77 14.57 18.31
C LEU A 250 -20.03 14.42 19.19
N PRO A 251 -21.19 14.05 18.61
CA PRO A 251 -22.38 13.73 19.38
C PRO A 251 -22.10 12.62 20.42
N LYS A 252 -22.71 12.69 21.59
CA LYS A 252 -22.49 11.74 22.69
C LYS A 252 -22.69 10.28 22.29
N HIS A 253 -23.73 9.99 21.48
CA HIS A 253 -23.95 8.63 20.98
C HIS A 253 -22.79 8.13 20.13
N THR A 254 -22.19 9.01 19.28
CA THR A 254 -21.02 8.67 18.47
C THR A 254 -19.79 8.42 19.34
N GLN A 255 -19.58 9.24 20.39
CA GLN A 255 -18.50 9.01 21.36
C GLN A 255 -18.63 7.64 22.02
N HIS A 256 -19.85 7.24 22.45
CA HIS A 256 -20.09 5.93 23.05
C HIS A 256 -19.85 4.79 22.04
N GLN A 257 -20.23 4.97 20.78
CA GLN A 257 -19.99 3.98 19.74
C GLN A 257 -18.48 3.79 19.45
N ILE A 258 -17.72 4.88 19.43
CA ILE A 258 -16.25 4.82 19.27
C ILE A 258 -15.61 4.16 20.51
N ALA A 259 -16.08 4.49 21.71
CA ALA A 259 -15.60 3.83 22.93
C ALA A 259 -15.84 2.32 22.91
N ALA A 260 -17.02 1.89 22.46
CA ALA A 260 -17.35 0.47 22.29
C ALA A 260 -16.47 -0.20 21.22
N GLU A 261 -16.16 0.50 20.13
CA GLU A 261 -15.26 0.03 19.07
C GLU A 261 -13.82 -0.16 19.59
N VAL A 262 -13.33 0.79 20.40
CA VAL A 262 -12.00 0.68 21.04
C VAL A 262 -11.95 -0.47 22.04
N ALA A 263 -13.03 -0.66 22.81
CA ALA A 263 -13.12 -1.71 23.83
C ALA A 263 -13.11 -3.14 23.23
N GLN A 264 -13.49 -3.33 21.97
CA GLN A 264 -13.43 -4.63 21.28
C GLN A 264 -12.00 -5.20 21.23
N TYR A 265 -10.99 -4.34 21.29
CA TYR A 265 -9.59 -4.73 21.27
C TYR A 265 -8.93 -4.66 22.67
N GLY A 266 -9.73 -4.64 23.74
CA GLY A 266 -9.23 -4.59 25.12
C GLY A 266 -8.58 -3.25 25.49
N LEU A 267 -8.93 -2.17 24.80
CA LEU A 267 -8.40 -0.82 25.00
C LEU A 267 -9.48 0.13 25.50
N THR A 268 -9.07 1.23 26.12
CA THR A 268 -9.96 2.33 26.51
C THR A 268 -9.67 3.60 25.71
N LEU A 269 -10.64 4.49 25.61
CA LEU A 269 -10.41 5.81 25.01
C LEU A 269 -9.39 6.63 25.77
N GLU A 270 -9.31 6.47 27.10
CA GLU A 270 -8.32 7.13 27.95
C GLU A 270 -6.90 6.69 27.58
N GLU A 271 -6.65 5.38 27.53
CA GLU A 271 -5.35 4.85 27.05
C GLU A 271 -5.00 5.37 25.66
N CYS A 272 -5.96 5.39 24.72
CA CYS A 272 -5.76 5.91 23.38
C CYS A 272 -5.53 7.44 23.38
N SER A 273 -6.07 8.20 24.34
CA SER A 273 -5.86 9.63 24.43
C SER A 273 -4.42 9.98 24.87
N GLU A 274 -3.84 9.15 25.70
CA GLU A 274 -2.54 9.41 26.34
C GLU A 274 -1.37 8.78 25.57
N ASP A 275 -1.54 7.55 25.04
CA ASP A 275 -0.46 6.78 24.43
C ASP A 275 -0.66 6.54 22.93
N TYR A 276 0.27 7.03 22.11
CA TYR A 276 0.29 6.76 20.66
C TYR A 276 0.48 5.27 20.33
N LYS A 277 1.11 4.49 21.21
CA LYS A 277 1.28 3.05 21.02
C LYS A 277 -0.06 2.34 21.07
N LYS A 278 -0.93 2.74 22.02
CA LYS A 278 -2.30 2.21 22.13
C LYS A 278 -3.13 2.58 20.91
N ARG A 279 -3.02 3.83 20.42
CA ARG A 279 -3.63 4.24 19.14
C ARG A 279 -3.16 3.41 17.97
N SER A 280 -1.85 3.08 17.93
CA SER A 280 -1.27 2.25 16.87
C SER A 280 -1.83 0.83 16.91
N VAL A 281 -1.91 0.21 18.08
CA VAL A 281 -2.50 -1.12 18.28
C VAL A 281 -3.97 -1.13 17.83
N PHE A 282 -4.74 -0.11 18.25
CA PHE A 282 -6.13 0.03 17.81
C PHE A 282 -6.22 0.11 16.27
N ASN A 283 -5.45 0.99 15.64
CA ASN A 283 -5.49 1.20 14.20
C ASN A 283 -5.09 -0.06 13.42
N VAL A 284 -4.10 -0.81 13.89
CA VAL A 284 -3.73 -2.10 13.29
C VAL A 284 -4.89 -3.09 13.33
N ASN A 285 -5.46 -3.31 14.51
CA ASN A 285 -6.55 -4.27 14.69
C ASN A 285 -7.80 -3.88 13.87
N HIS A 286 -8.17 -2.60 13.92
CA HIS A 286 -9.33 -2.09 13.17
C HIS A 286 -9.17 -2.21 11.66
N LEU A 287 -7.99 -1.89 11.13
CA LEU A 287 -7.71 -2.02 9.71
C LEU A 287 -7.59 -3.48 9.26
N GLN A 288 -7.08 -4.36 10.12
CA GLN A 288 -7.05 -5.79 9.82
C GLN A 288 -8.46 -6.36 9.79
N ASP A 289 -9.33 -6.02 10.75
CA ASP A 289 -10.74 -6.44 10.72
C ASP A 289 -11.45 -5.94 9.46
N TRP A 290 -11.16 -4.71 9.03
CA TRP A 290 -11.69 -4.21 7.77
C TRP A 290 -11.19 -5.04 6.58
N ALA A 291 -9.91 -5.40 6.53
CA ALA A 291 -9.33 -6.20 5.46
C ALA A 291 -9.89 -7.63 5.43
N ASP A 292 -10.05 -8.26 6.61
CA ASP A 292 -10.62 -9.60 6.76
C ASP A 292 -12.08 -9.66 6.28
N ASN A 293 -12.82 -8.57 6.47
CA ASN A 293 -14.22 -8.42 6.05
C ASN A 293 -14.39 -7.62 4.76
N TYR A 294 -13.31 -7.43 4.00
CA TYR A 294 -13.34 -6.63 2.78
C TYR A 294 -14.37 -7.11 1.77
N GLN A 295 -15.17 -6.17 1.29
CA GLN A 295 -16.10 -6.39 0.19
C GLN A 295 -15.92 -5.29 -0.86
N TYR A 296 -15.59 -5.71 -2.08
CA TYR A 296 -15.64 -4.83 -3.22
C TYR A 296 -17.10 -4.40 -3.47
N LYS A 297 -17.39 -3.12 -3.29
CA LYS A 297 -18.76 -2.61 -3.38
C LYS A 297 -19.20 -2.34 -4.83
N GLY A 298 -18.25 -2.34 -5.76
CA GLY A 298 -18.47 -2.13 -7.20
C GLY A 298 -19.44 -0.98 -7.45
N ASN A 299 -18.97 0.20 -7.74
CA ASN A 299 -19.90 1.31 -7.92
C ASN A 299 -20.63 1.13 -9.26
N ASP A 300 -21.87 0.59 -9.26
CA ASP A 300 -22.76 0.53 -10.43
C ASP A 300 -22.86 1.87 -11.19
N ARG A 301 -22.61 3.00 -10.49
CA ARG A 301 -22.52 4.32 -11.11
C ARG A 301 -21.35 4.43 -12.09
N TYR A 302 -20.29 3.65 -11.94
CA TYR A 302 -19.17 3.60 -12.87
C TYR A 302 -19.39 2.56 -13.98
N GLN A 303 -20.15 1.50 -13.73
CA GLN A 303 -20.55 0.53 -14.77
C GLN A 303 -21.65 1.08 -15.68
N LYS A 304 -22.65 1.78 -15.15
CA LYS A 304 -23.78 2.34 -15.94
C LYS A 304 -23.43 3.55 -16.83
N ARG A 305 -22.26 4.16 -16.69
CA ARG A 305 -21.79 5.27 -17.56
C ARG A 305 -20.71 4.86 -18.56
N LEU A 306 -20.47 3.58 -18.72
CA LEU A 306 -19.50 3.01 -19.69
C LEU A 306 -20.20 2.40 -20.91
N PHE A 307 -21.53 2.55 -21.01
CA PHE A 307 -22.35 2.20 -22.18
C PHE A 307 -23.02 3.44 -22.73
#